data_51ea363907ccf12f9b39877ba93f4665
#
_entry.id   51ea363907ccf12f9b39877ba93f4665
#
_cell.length_a   1.000
_cell.length_b   1.000
_cell.length_c   1.000
_cell.angle_alpha   90.00
_cell.angle_beta   90.00
_cell.angle_gamma   90.00
#
_symmetry.space_group_name_H-M   'P 1'
#
loop_
_entity.id
_entity.type
_entity.pdbx_description
1 polymer ?
#
loop_
_entity_poly.entity_id
_entity_poly.type
_entity_poly.pdbx_seq_one_letter_code
_entity_poly.pdbx_strand_id
1 'polypeptide(L)'
;MMTKKAVLINDLSGLGKCSLTAAISVLSVMGIQACPMPTAVLTSQTGFESFYCNDCTDKLDYYTSEWKKLGFQPDGIYTGFLSSEKQVDKILSFIDSFATDDTLVLVDPVLGDGGRTYSLYTETLGKKMKKLVSVADVITPNLTECCILCDTDYSELIKNADSPDFLDTVAELAKKLLKLYKVKTVIVTGIEHKISDEVTKINNLIAADDEVFCVSCEKTGGSYSGTGDLFASVVFSGLLRGDSLKDTVNLAVKFIQTSLCETVKLGIHRNEGIEFEKHLKMLL
;
A
#
# COMPACT_ATOMS: atom_id res chain seq x y z
N MET A 1 23.61 -3.57 14.81
CA MET A 1 22.20 -3.84 15.18
C MET A 1 21.78 -5.14 14.52
N MET A 2 20.83 -5.90 15.10
CA MET A 2 20.27 -7.06 14.43
C MET A 2 19.39 -6.60 13.27
N THR A 3 19.33 -7.42 12.20
CA THR A 3 18.42 -7.17 11.06
C THR A 3 16.98 -7.16 11.52
N LYS A 4 16.25 -6.10 11.24
CA LYS A 4 14.82 -6.00 11.53
C LYS A 4 14.02 -7.02 10.71
N LYS A 5 12.96 -7.57 11.29
CA LYS A 5 12.09 -8.59 10.69
C LYS A 5 10.71 -8.02 10.46
N ALA A 6 10.22 -8.13 9.25
CA ALA A 6 8.91 -7.62 8.87
C ALA A 6 8.02 -8.70 8.29
N VAL A 7 6.82 -8.84 8.83
CA VAL A 7 5.77 -9.71 8.26
C VAL A 7 5.12 -8.99 7.10
N LEU A 8 5.08 -9.65 5.95
CA LEU A 8 4.42 -9.18 4.73
C LEU A 8 3.18 -10.03 4.45
N ILE A 9 2.01 -9.45 4.58
CA ILE A 9 0.71 -10.12 4.42
C ILE A 9 0.07 -9.61 3.13
N ASN A 10 0.23 -10.37 2.05
CA ASN A 10 -0.25 -9.98 0.72
C ASN A 10 -0.34 -11.24 -0.17
N ASP A 11 -0.86 -11.16 -1.39
CA ASP A 11 -0.80 -12.28 -2.32
C ASP A 11 0.61 -12.48 -2.91
N LEU A 12 0.85 -13.68 -3.39
CA LEU A 12 2.04 -14.04 -4.16
C LEU A 12 1.65 -14.31 -5.62
N SER A 13 1.83 -13.34 -6.47
CA SER A 13 1.57 -13.44 -7.91
C SER A 13 2.82 -13.87 -8.67
N GLY A 14 2.72 -14.95 -9.46
CA GLY A 14 3.84 -15.51 -10.21
C GLY A 14 4.27 -14.62 -11.38
N LEU A 15 3.28 -14.07 -12.11
CA LEU A 15 3.51 -13.09 -13.19
C LEU A 15 2.90 -11.75 -12.79
N GLY A 16 3.64 -10.69 -12.99
CA GLY A 16 3.35 -9.32 -12.55
C GLY A 16 4.28 -8.90 -11.41
N LYS A 17 4.60 -7.62 -11.38
CA LYS A 17 5.55 -7.01 -10.42
C LYS A 17 4.77 -6.29 -9.33
N CYS A 18 4.05 -7.05 -8.49
CA CYS A 18 3.16 -6.51 -7.46
C CYS A 18 3.23 -7.35 -6.17
N SER A 19 2.50 -6.92 -5.17
CA SER A 19 2.25 -7.68 -3.93
C SER A 19 3.53 -8.20 -3.28
N LEU A 20 3.61 -9.47 -2.89
CA LEU A 20 4.79 -10.04 -2.21
C LEU A 20 6.05 -10.01 -3.06
N THR A 21 5.97 -10.17 -4.40
CA THR A 21 7.16 -10.16 -5.25
C THR A 21 7.84 -8.78 -5.26
N ALA A 22 7.06 -7.71 -5.26
CA ALA A 22 7.55 -6.35 -5.13
C ALA A 22 8.06 -6.06 -3.71
N ALA A 23 7.26 -6.37 -2.70
CA ALA A 23 7.56 -6.07 -1.31
C ALA A 23 8.82 -6.78 -0.80
N ILE A 24 8.99 -8.08 -1.08
CA ILE A 24 10.18 -8.85 -0.69
C ILE A 24 11.44 -8.23 -1.29
N SER A 25 11.40 -7.84 -2.57
CA SER A 25 12.54 -7.25 -3.27
C SER A 25 12.95 -5.91 -2.63
N VAL A 26 11.99 -5.04 -2.35
CA VAL A 26 12.23 -3.73 -1.73
C VAL A 26 12.77 -3.88 -0.31
N LEU A 27 12.10 -4.66 0.55
CA LEU A 27 12.52 -4.84 1.94
C LEU A 27 13.94 -5.42 2.01
N SER A 28 14.23 -6.45 1.19
CA SER A 28 15.54 -7.11 1.20
C SER A 28 16.66 -6.15 0.83
N VAL A 29 16.48 -5.32 -0.20
CA VAL A 29 17.47 -4.32 -0.60
C VAL A 29 17.63 -3.22 0.46
N MET A 30 16.56 -2.86 1.17
CA MET A 30 16.59 -1.90 2.26
C MET A 30 17.10 -2.50 3.59
N GLY A 31 17.62 -3.74 3.58
CA GLY A 31 18.27 -4.38 4.72
C GLY A 31 17.30 -4.94 5.77
N ILE A 32 16.05 -5.22 5.40
CA ILE A 32 15.02 -5.78 6.27
C ILE A 32 14.74 -7.23 5.86
N GLN A 33 14.68 -8.13 6.84
CA GLN A 33 14.25 -9.50 6.60
C GLN A 33 12.75 -9.55 6.35
N ALA A 34 12.37 -9.84 5.11
CA ALA A 34 10.98 -10.10 4.74
C ALA A 34 10.55 -11.50 5.22
N CYS A 35 9.44 -11.55 5.97
CA CYS A 35 8.80 -12.77 6.44
C CYS A 35 7.41 -12.88 5.78
N PRO A 36 7.30 -13.47 4.57
CA PRO A 36 6.04 -13.47 3.83
C PRO A 36 4.99 -14.41 4.43
N MET A 37 3.75 -13.91 4.50
CA MET A 37 2.54 -14.66 4.82
C MET A 37 1.56 -14.52 3.64
N PRO A 38 1.59 -15.43 2.65
CA PRO A 38 0.73 -15.34 1.48
C PRO A 38 -0.75 -15.47 1.83
N THR A 39 -1.56 -14.52 1.39
CA THR A 39 -3.03 -14.56 1.47
C THR A 39 -3.63 -15.40 0.35
N ALA A 40 -2.95 -15.41 -0.79
CA ALA A 40 -3.25 -16.25 -1.95
C ALA A 40 -1.96 -16.49 -2.75
N VAL A 41 -1.93 -17.55 -3.54
CA VAL A 41 -0.88 -17.81 -4.54
C VAL A 41 -1.54 -17.83 -5.91
N LEU A 42 -1.12 -16.91 -6.78
CA LEU A 42 -1.69 -16.76 -8.12
C LEU A 42 -0.65 -17.07 -9.19
N THR A 43 -1.08 -17.64 -10.32
CA THR A 43 -0.20 -17.83 -11.48
C THR A 43 0.21 -16.50 -12.10
N SER A 44 -0.70 -15.51 -12.06
CA SER A 44 -0.48 -14.14 -12.50
C SER A 44 -1.41 -13.21 -11.72
N GLN A 45 -1.06 -11.93 -11.64
CA GLN A 45 -1.90 -10.95 -10.96
C GLN A 45 -3.27 -10.79 -11.67
N THR A 46 -4.29 -10.37 -10.91
CA THR A 46 -5.71 -10.41 -11.33
C THR A 46 -6.09 -9.48 -12.49
N GLY A 47 -5.22 -8.60 -12.93
CA GLY A 47 -5.45 -7.75 -14.10
C GLY A 47 -5.22 -8.45 -15.44
N PHE A 48 -4.59 -9.63 -15.46
CA PHE A 48 -4.49 -10.45 -16.67
C PHE A 48 -5.82 -11.13 -16.95
N GLU A 49 -6.07 -11.45 -18.23
CA GLU A 49 -7.32 -12.09 -18.68
C GLU A 49 -7.53 -13.47 -18.07
N SER A 50 -6.45 -14.17 -17.74
CA SER A 50 -6.48 -15.51 -17.15
C SER A 50 -5.48 -15.63 -16.01
N PHE A 51 -5.94 -16.18 -14.91
CA PHE A 51 -5.11 -16.57 -13.77
C PHE A 51 -5.77 -17.71 -13.01
N TYR A 52 -4.97 -18.49 -12.31
CA TYR A 52 -5.43 -19.42 -11.29
C TYR A 52 -5.06 -18.84 -9.92
N CYS A 53 -5.99 -18.93 -8.98
CA CYS A 53 -5.81 -18.44 -7.62
C CYS A 53 -6.00 -19.59 -6.64
N ASN A 54 -4.97 -19.86 -5.84
CA ASN A 54 -5.05 -20.74 -4.67
C ASN A 54 -5.19 -19.88 -3.41
N ASP A 55 -6.39 -19.80 -2.87
CA ASP A 55 -6.68 -19.05 -1.64
C ASP A 55 -6.00 -19.72 -0.44
N CYS A 56 -5.29 -18.94 0.38
CA CYS A 56 -4.54 -19.42 1.53
C CYS A 56 -5.25 -19.18 2.87
N THR A 57 -6.53 -18.78 2.86
CA THR A 57 -7.28 -18.43 4.07
C THR A 57 -7.15 -19.48 5.17
N ASP A 58 -7.30 -20.77 4.84
CA ASP A 58 -7.25 -21.87 5.82
C ASP A 58 -5.83 -22.15 6.34
N LYS A 59 -4.81 -21.54 5.73
CA LYS A 59 -3.39 -21.71 6.10
C LYS A 59 -2.88 -20.62 7.02
N LEU A 60 -3.53 -19.47 7.11
CA LEU A 60 -3.06 -18.33 7.90
C LEU A 60 -2.92 -18.67 9.40
N ASP A 61 -3.80 -19.51 9.96
CA ASP A 61 -3.71 -19.92 11.35
C ASP A 61 -2.45 -20.78 11.65
N TYR A 62 -1.92 -21.48 10.64
CA TYR A 62 -0.67 -22.23 10.80
C TYR A 62 0.51 -21.27 10.96
N TYR A 63 0.57 -20.15 10.22
CA TYR A 63 1.59 -19.13 10.42
C TYR A 63 1.56 -18.61 11.86
N THR A 64 0.37 -18.23 12.35
CA THR A 64 0.19 -17.77 13.73
C THR A 64 0.67 -18.80 14.74
N SER A 65 0.24 -20.05 14.58
CA SER A 65 0.56 -21.11 15.55
C SER A 65 2.03 -21.51 15.54
N GLU A 66 2.64 -21.68 14.37
CA GLU A 66 4.04 -22.07 14.26
C GLU A 66 4.98 -20.95 14.70
N TRP A 67 4.69 -19.71 14.30
CA TRP A 67 5.53 -18.57 14.67
C TRP A 67 5.46 -18.28 16.17
N LYS A 68 4.31 -18.52 16.84
CA LYS A 68 4.21 -18.49 18.31
C LYS A 68 5.12 -19.54 18.97
N LYS A 69 5.13 -20.78 18.46
CA LYS A 69 6.01 -21.85 18.97
C LYS A 69 7.48 -21.49 18.83
N LEU A 70 7.84 -20.78 17.77
CA LEU A 70 9.21 -20.33 17.51
C LEU A 70 9.62 -19.09 18.32
N GLY A 71 8.70 -18.49 19.09
CA GLY A 71 8.96 -17.23 19.80
C GLY A 71 9.27 -16.07 18.85
N PHE A 72 8.70 -16.10 17.63
CA PHE A 72 8.92 -15.06 16.62
C PHE A 72 8.32 -13.74 17.08
N GLN A 73 9.09 -12.66 16.94
CA GLN A 73 8.67 -11.30 17.23
C GLN A 73 9.02 -10.41 16.03
N PRO A 74 8.05 -9.85 15.32
CA PRO A 74 8.29 -8.92 14.22
C PRO A 74 8.55 -7.49 14.72
N ASP A 75 9.43 -6.77 14.02
CA ASP A 75 9.59 -5.33 14.19
C ASP A 75 8.51 -4.54 13.43
N GLY A 76 7.89 -5.17 12.44
CA GLY A 76 6.81 -4.55 11.70
C GLY A 76 5.91 -5.56 10.96
N ILE A 77 4.69 -5.12 10.67
CA ILE A 77 3.67 -5.88 9.93
C ILE A 77 3.11 -4.97 8.82
N TYR A 78 3.20 -5.42 7.59
CA TYR A 78 2.62 -4.75 6.43
C TYR A 78 1.55 -5.64 5.81
N THR A 79 0.33 -5.11 5.65
CA THR A 79 -0.78 -5.79 4.99
C THR A 79 -1.15 -5.10 3.68
N GLY A 80 -1.33 -5.87 2.61
CA GLY A 80 -1.85 -5.44 1.33
C GLY A 80 -3.16 -6.17 1.00
N PHE A 81 -3.22 -6.82 -0.15
CA PHE A 81 -4.43 -7.48 -0.65
C PHE A 81 -4.92 -8.63 0.24
N LEU A 82 -6.21 -8.54 0.60
CA LEU A 82 -6.95 -9.57 1.32
C LEU A 82 -8.20 -9.95 0.52
N SER A 83 -8.37 -11.25 0.23
CA SER A 83 -9.41 -11.74 -0.66
C SER A 83 -10.78 -11.88 -0.01
N SER A 84 -10.90 -11.84 1.32
CA SER A 84 -12.15 -12.10 2.02
C SER A 84 -12.18 -11.55 3.44
N GLU A 85 -13.40 -11.40 3.97
CA GLU A 85 -13.67 -10.99 5.35
C GLU A 85 -13.01 -11.94 6.38
N LYS A 86 -12.93 -13.25 6.06
CA LYS A 86 -12.29 -14.24 6.92
C LYS A 86 -10.79 -14.00 7.04
N GLN A 87 -10.14 -13.59 5.96
CA GLN A 87 -8.73 -13.21 6.01
C GLN A 87 -8.52 -12.02 6.93
N VAL A 88 -9.36 -10.98 6.82
CA VAL A 88 -9.26 -9.81 7.71
C VAL A 88 -9.37 -10.21 9.17
N ASP A 89 -10.33 -11.08 9.54
CA ASP A 89 -10.46 -11.54 10.92
C ASP A 89 -9.22 -12.30 11.43
N LYS A 90 -8.64 -13.17 10.59
CA LYS A 90 -7.41 -13.89 10.92
C LYS A 90 -6.21 -12.96 11.07
N ILE A 91 -6.09 -11.95 10.21
CA ILE A 91 -5.01 -10.97 10.27
C ILE A 91 -5.16 -10.05 11.50
N LEU A 92 -6.37 -9.63 11.86
CA LEU A 92 -6.60 -8.93 13.13
C LEU A 92 -6.15 -9.76 14.34
N SER A 93 -6.49 -11.06 14.36
CA SER A 93 -6.03 -11.99 15.41
C SER A 93 -4.52 -12.18 15.39
N PHE A 94 -3.89 -12.18 14.22
CA PHE A 94 -2.44 -12.23 14.07
C PHE A 94 -1.78 -10.98 14.64
N ILE A 95 -2.25 -9.79 14.26
CA ILE A 95 -1.74 -8.52 14.78
C ILE A 95 -1.87 -8.47 16.30
N ASP A 96 -3.03 -8.79 16.86
CA ASP A 96 -3.26 -8.87 18.31
C ASP A 96 -2.28 -9.82 19.02
N SER A 97 -1.84 -10.86 18.34
CA SER A 97 -0.94 -11.87 18.88
C SER A 97 0.54 -11.52 18.82
N PHE A 98 0.96 -10.69 17.88
CA PHE A 98 2.37 -10.43 17.56
C PHE A 98 2.78 -8.97 17.65
N ALA A 99 1.84 -8.02 17.50
CA ALA A 99 2.18 -6.61 17.62
C ALA A 99 2.38 -6.23 19.09
N THR A 100 3.39 -5.40 19.32
CA THR A 100 3.67 -4.71 20.58
C THR A 100 3.68 -3.21 20.33
N ASP A 101 3.86 -2.40 21.36
CA ASP A 101 3.95 -0.94 21.22
C ASP A 101 5.11 -0.49 20.30
N ASP A 102 6.14 -1.35 20.14
CA ASP A 102 7.30 -1.10 19.28
C ASP A 102 7.12 -1.65 17.85
N THR A 103 6.05 -2.39 17.56
CA THR A 103 5.80 -2.99 16.25
C THR A 103 5.12 -1.99 15.32
N LEU A 104 5.76 -1.62 14.22
CA LEU A 104 5.15 -0.76 13.20
C LEU A 104 4.11 -1.54 12.38
N VAL A 105 2.86 -1.09 12.38
CA VAL A 105 1.79 -1.69 11.56
C VAL A 105 1.42 -0.74 10.42
N LEU A 106 1.65 -1.18 9.17
CA LEU A 106 1.20 -0.48 7.97
C LEU A 106 0.10 -1.27 7.29
N VAL A 107 -1.02 -0.61 7.00
CA VAL A 107 -2.14 -1.18 6.25
C VAL A 107 -2.32 -0.43 4.93
N ASP A 108 -2.12 -1.13 3.83
CA ASP A 108 -2.56 -0.69 2.50
C ASP A 108 -3.98 -1.25 2.27
N PRO A 109 -5.02 -0.41 2.29
CA PRO A 109 -6.41 -0.89 2.31
C PRO A 109 -6.92 -1.19 0.91
N VAL A 110 -6.36 -2.18 0.24
CA VAL A 110 -6.63 -2.56 -1.15
C VAL A 110 -8.10 -2.90 -1.38
N LEU A 111 -8.94 -1.89 -1.70
CA LEU A 111 -10.39 -2.02 -1.89
C LEU A 111 -10.86 -1.62 -3.28
N GLY A 112 -10.15 -0.73 -3.97
CA GLY A 112 -10.54 -0.23 -5.28
C GLY A 112 -9.64 0.88 -5.79
N ASP A 113 -9.86 1.33 -7.03
CA ASP A 113 -9.14 2.43 -7.66
C ASP A 113 -10.00 3.12 -8.72
N GLY A 114 -9.75 4.41 -9.00
CA GLY A 114 -10.45 5.19 -10.04
C GLY A 114 -11.97 5.26 -9.83
N GLY A 115 -12.44 5.30 -8.59
CA GLY A 115 -13.86 5.33 -8.23
C GLY A 115 -14.57 3.97 -8.37
N ARG A 116 -13.84 2.88 -8.58
CA ARG A 116 -14.41 1.53 -8.72
C ARG A 116 -13.80 0.60 -7.69
N THR A 117 -14.64 -0.23 -7.09
CA THR A 117 -14.17 -1.31 -6.21
C THR A 117 -13.61 -2.47 -7.02
N TYR A 118 -12.64 -3.18 -6.44
CA TYR A 118 -12.12 -4.40 -7.06
C TYR A 118 -13.15 -5.52 -7.05
N SER A 119 -12.98 -6.51 -7.93
CA SER A 119 -13.95 -7.60 -8.17
C SER A 119 -14.30 -8.43 -6.94
N LEU A 120 -13.40 -8.54 -5.97
CA LEU A 120 -13.60 -9.26 -4.72
C LEU A 120 -14.15 -8.39 -3.58
N TYR A 121 -14.39 -7.11 -3.83
CA TYR A 121 -14.96 -6.22 -2.83
C TYR A 121 -16.40 -6.63 -2.48
N THR A 122 -16.71 -6.63 -1.19
CA THR A 122 -18.06 -6.68 -0.65
C THR A 122 -18.21 -5.59 0.42
N GLU A 123 -19.44 -5.16 0.70
CA GLU A 123 -19.67 -4.20 1.80
C GLU A 123 -19.17 -4.74 3.14
N THR A 124 -19.27 -6.06 3.35
CA THR A 124 -18.78 -6.71 4.57
C THR A 124 -17.25 -6.64 4.64
N LEU A 125 -16.55 -6.88 3.53
CA LEU A 125 -15.10 -6.71 3.45
C LEU A 125 -14.71 -5.25 3.76
N GLY A 126 -15.40 -4.25 3.19
CA GLY A 126 -15.16 -2.85 3.49
C GLY A 126 -15.33 -2.52 4.98
N LYS A 127 -16.39 -3.02 5.63
CA LYS A 127 -16.59 -2.88 7.08
C LYS A 127 -15.49 -3.54 7.91
N LYS A 128 -14.98 -4.70 7.48
CA LYS A 128 -13.87 -5.38 8.14
C LYS A 128 -12.55 -4.65 7.92
N MET A 129 -12.30 -4.15 6.72
CA MET A 129 -11.11 -3.33 6.42
C MET A 129 -11.05 -2.08 7.31
N LYS A 130 -12.17 -1.42 7.58
CA LYS A 130 -12.24 -0.31 8.55
C LYS A 130 -11.72 -0.70 9.94
N LYS A 131 -11.96 -1.96 10.39
CA LYS A 131 -11.40 -2.46 11.65
C LYS A 131 -9.88 -2.70 11.54
N LEU A 132 -9.42 -3.23 10.40
CA LEU A 132 -7.99 -3.46 10.18
C LEU A 132 -7.23 -2.12 10.16
N VAL A 133 -7.77 -1.12 9.47
CA VAL A 133 -7.22 0.25 9.48
C VAL A 133 -7.11 0.82 10.90
N SER A 134 -8.07 0.53 11.79
CA SER A 134 -8.06 1.06 13.17
C SER A 134 -6.94 0.51 14.06
N VAL A 135 -6.23 -0.53 13.65
CA VAL A 135 -5.08 -1.08 14.40
C VAL A 135 -3.74 -0.75 13.75
N ALA A 136 -3.76 0.09 12.70
CA ALA A 136 -2.55 0.52 11.98
C ALA A 136 -1.93 1.77 12.60
N ASP A 137 -0.62 1.90 12.46
CA ASP A 137 0.10 3.17 12.68
C ASP A 137 0.06 4.04 11.42
N VAL A 138 0.19 3.39 10.25
CA VAL A 138 0.27 4.04 8.94
C VAL A 138 -0.72 3.40 7.98
N ILE A 139 -1.44 4.21 7.21
CA ILE A 139 -2.28 3.74 6.12
C ILE A 139 -1.94 4.45 4.81
N THR A 140 -2.05 3.73 3.67
CA THR A 140 -1.65 4.23 2.35
C THR A 140 -2.81 4.24 1.33
N PRO A 141 -4.02 4.73 1.67
CA PRO A 141 -5.16 4.69 0.77
C PRO A 141 -4.97 5.57 -0.46
N ASN A 142 -5.51 5.14 -1.62
CA ASN A 142 -5.80 6.03 -2.74
C ASN A 142 -7.12 6.80 -2.51
N LEU A 143 -7.50 7.72 -3.43
CA LEU A 143 -8.73 8.52 -3.26
C LEU A 143 -10.01 7.68 -3.16
N THR A 144 -10.09 6.57 -3.90
CA THR A 144 -11.25 5.65 -3.86
C THR A 144 -11.38 5.01 -2.49
N GLU A 145 -10.28 4.55 -1.96
CA GLU A 145 -10.19 3.93 -0.64
C GLU A 145 -10.46 4.93 0.49
N CYS A 146 -9.95 6.16 0.36
CA CYS A 146 -10.32 7.25 1.28
C CYS A 146 -11.83 7.46 1.33
N CYS A 147 -12.49 7.47 0.18
CA CYS A 147 -13.94 7.64 0.10
C CYS A 147 -14.69 6.47 0.75
N ILE A 148 -14.27 5.22 0.49
CA ILE A 148 -14.85 4.02 1.12
C ILE A 148 -14.66 4.06 2.65
N LEU A 149 -13.46 4.40 3.11
CA LEU A 149 -13.15 4.47 4.53
C LEU A 149 -13.91 5.59 5.27
N CYS A 150 -14.16 6.72 4.61
CA CYS A 150 -14.87 7.86 5.16
C CYS A 150 -16.38 7.86 4.91
N ASP A 151 -16.93 6.86 4.21
CA ASP A 151 -18.32 6.83 3.72
C ASP A 151 -18.68 8.12 2.93
N THR A 152 -17.78 8.50 2.00
CA THR A 152 -17.90 9.70 1.15
C THR A 152 -18.06 9.25 -0.31
N ASP A 153 -18.84 10.00 -1.09
CA ASP A 153 -19.02 9.71 -2.52
C ASP A 153 -17.81 10.16 -3.33
N TYR A 154 -17.14 9.20 -3.99
CA TYR A 154 -16.01 9.48 -4.86
C TYR A 154 -16.39 10.41 -6.03
N SER A 155 -17.56 10.22 -6.63
CA SER A 155 -18.01 11.03 -7.76
C SER A 155 -18.22 12.50 -7.40
N GLU A 156 -18.63 12.77 -6.18
CA GLU A 156 -18.74 14.14 -5.66
C GLU A 156 -17.38 14.75 -5.38
N LEU A 157 -16.46 13.96 -4.82
CA LEU A 157 -15.09 14.42 -4.52
C LEU A 157 -14.36 14.88 -5.80
N ILE A 158 -14.40 14.06 -6.86
CA ILE A 158 -13.64 14.33 -8.09
C ILE A 158 -14.26 15.41 -8.98
N LYS A 159 -15.50 15.87 -8.76
CA LYS A 159 -16.07 17.02 -9.51
C LYS A 159 -15.19 18.25 -9.44
N ASN A 160 -14.42 18.39 -8.37
CA ASN A 160 -13.55 19.52 -8.14
C ASN A 160 -12.06 19.18 -8.33
N ALA A 161 -11.72 18.05 -9.00
CA ALA A 161 -10.34 17.58 -9.13
C ALA A 161 -9.40 18.59 -9.85
N ASP A 162 -9.96 19.44 -10.72
CA ASP A 162 -9.22 20.48 -11.43
C ASP A 162 -9.20 21.83 -10.66
N SER A 163 -9.85 21.90 -9.48
CA SER A 163 -9.81 23.12 -8.65
C SER A 163 -8.45 23.30 -8.00
N PRO A 164 -7.94 24.54 -7.91
CA PRO A 164 -6.72 24.82 -7.14
C PRO A 164 -6.78 24.33 -5.68
N ASP A 165 -7.97 24.33 -5.07
CA ASP A 165 -8.21 23.93 -3.68
C ASP A 165 -8.45 22.41 -3.52
N PHE A 166 -8.28 21.62 -4.58
CA PHE A 166 -8.56 20.20 -4.52
C PHE A 166 -7.68 19.46 -3.50
N LEU A 167 -6.39 19.79 -3.45
CA LEU A 167 -5.48 19.19 -2.48
C LEU A 167 -5.83 19.55 -1.04
N ASP A 168 -6.39 20.75 -0.79
CA ASP A 168 -6.89 21.11 0.54
C ASP A 168 -8.12 20.26 0.93
N THR A 169 -8.99 19.98 -0.04
CA THR A 169 -10.13 19.04 0.18
C THR A 169 -9.63 17.64 0.53
N VAL A 170 -8.61 17.15 -0.17
CA VAL A 170 -8.01 15.85 0.14
C VAL A 170 -7.30 15.87 1.50
N ALA A 171 -6.68 16.99 1.87
CA ALA A 171 -6.06 17.16 3.19
C ALA A 171 -7.09 17.04 4.33
N GLU A 172 -8.26 17.66 4.18
CA GLU A 172 -9.33 17.51 5.17
C GLU A 172 -9.86 16.06 5.24
N LEU A 173 -9.93 15.36 4.11
CA LEU A 173 -10.28 13.94 4.08
C LEU A 173 -9.23 13.08 4.82
N ALA A 174 -7.95 13.34 4.59
CA ALA A 174 -6.86 12.67 5.30
C ALA A 174 -6.90 12.93 6.82
N LYS A 175 -7.12 14.18 7.23
CA LYS A 175 -7.31 14.53 8.66
C LYS A 175 -8.54 13.85 9.27
N LYS A 176 -9.62 13.70 8.50
CA LYS A 176 -10.80 12.93 8.94
C LYS A 176 -10.45 11.47 9.19
N LEU A 177 -9.65 10.85 8.33
CA LEU A 177 -9.15 9.46 8.51
C LEU A 177 -8.28 9.32 9.75
N LEU A 178 -7.34 10.25 10.00
CA LEU A 178 -6.53 10.27 11.23
C LEU A 178 -7.40 10.21 12.48
N LYS A 179 -8.40 11.08 12.55
CA LYS A 179 -9.31 11.17 13.70
C LYS A 179 -10.23 9.95 13.83
N LEU A 180 -10.79 9.47 12.70
CA LEU A 180 -11.77 8.38 12.68
C LEU A 180 -11.15 7.06 13.13
N TYR A 181 -9.93 6.77 12.67
CA TYR A 181 -9.25 5.50 12.94
C TYR A 181 -8.16 5.59 13.99
N LYS A 182 -7.83 6.79 14.46
CA LYS A 182 -6.74 7.04 15.43
C LYS A 182 -5.37 6.53 14.96
N VAL A 183 -5.15 6.52 13.65
CA VAL A 183 -3.86 6.18 13.05
C VAL A 183 -2.89 7.36 13.20
N LYS A 184 -1.58 7.09 13.24
CA LYS A 184 -0.56 8.14 13.38
C LYS A 184 -0.27 8.85 12.07
N THR A 185 -0.43 8.13 10.93
CA THR A 185 -0.10 8.67 9.61
C THR A 185 -1.08 8.17 8.56
N VAL A 186 -1.58 9.08 7.75
CA VAL A 186 -2.34 8.80 6.52
C VAL A 186 -1.56 9.32 5.33
N ILE A 187 -1.31 8.48 4.35
CA ILE A 187 -0.67 8.87 3.09
C ILE A 187 -1.68 8.61 1.97
N VAL A 188 -2.33 9.66 1.49
CA VAL A 188 -3.22 9.54 0.33
C VAL A 188 -2.38 9.51 -0.93
N THR A 189 -2.39 8.37 -1.62
CA THR A 189 -1.51 8.10 -2.76
C THR A 189 -2.15 8.39 -4.10
N GLY A 190 -1.33 8.70 -5.10
CA GLY A 190 -1.73 8.71 -6.52
C GLY A 190 -2.76 9.78 -6.88
N ILE A 191 -2.79 10.92 -6.20
CA ILE A 191 -3.73 12.00 -6.49
C ILE A 191 -3.32 12.72 -7.78
N GLU A 192 -4.09 12.52 -8.84
CA GLU A 192 -3.90 13.25 -10.08
C GLU A 192 -4.45 14.66 -9.96
N HIS A 193 -3.63 15.65 -10.31
CA HIS A 193 -4.03 17.06 -10.35
C HIS A 193 -3.47 17.73 -11.60
N LYS A 194 -4.37 18.26 -12.43
CA LYS A 194 -4.03 18.96 -13.66
C LYS A 194 -3.57 20.37 -13.32
N ILE A 195 -2.32 20.70 -13.64
CA ILE A 195 -1.74 22.02 -13.41
C ILE A 195 -1.93 22.93 -14.65
N SER A 196 -1.85 22.32 -15.83
CA SER A 196 -2.12 22.97 -17.12
C SER A 196 -2.58 21.92 -18.14
N ASP A 197 -2.88 22.36 -19.38
CA ASP A 197 -3.29 21.40 -20.44
C ASP A 197 -2.19 20.38 -20.77
N GLU A 198 -0.94 20.71 -20.53
CA GLU A 198 0.21 19.85 -20.83
C GLU A 198 0.79 19.14 -19.61
N VAL A 199 0.50 19.62 -18.39
CA VAL A 199 1.13 19.13 -17.16
C VAL A 199 0.10 18.62 -16.17
N THR A 200 0.15 17.32 -15.91
CA THR A 200 -0.55 16.69 -14.78
C THR A 200 0.49 16.24 -13.76
N LYS A 201 0.24 16.50 -12.49
CA LYS A 201 1.04 15.99 -11.38
C LYS A 201 0.36 14.81 -10.72
N ILE A 202 1.18 13.90 -10.23
CA ILE A 202 0.81 12.89 -9.26
C ILE A 202 1.28 13.37 -7.89
N ASN A 203 0.34 13.47 -6.97
CA ASN A 203 0.57 13.98 -5.63
C ASN A 203 0.36 12.83 -4.63
N ASN A 204 1.21 12.78 -3.62
CA ASN A 204 1.03 11.94 -2.45
C ASN A 204 0.91 12.90 -1.27
N LEU A 205 -0.26 12.91 -0.64
CA LEU A 205 -0.58 13.84 0.44
C LEU A 205 -0.45 13.10 1.77
N ILE A 206 0.39 13.61 2.64
CA ILE A 206 0.72 13.05 3.93
C ILE A 206 0.06 13.90 5.02
N ALA A 207 -0.69 13.25 5.90
CA ALA A 207 -1.18 13.83 7.14
C ALA A 207 -0.64 13.00 8.30
N ALA A 208 0.11 13.61 9.20
CA ALA A 208 0.69 12.98 10.38
C ALA A 208 0.75 14.00 11.51
N ASP A 209 0.30 13.61 12.70
CA ASP A 209 0.14 14.52 13.84
C ASP A 209 -0.63 15.79 13.43
N ASP A 210 -0.01 16.96 13.58
CA ASP A 210 -0.57 18.26 13.18
C ASP A 210 -0.03 18.78 11.83
N GLU A 211 0.82 17.99 11.15
CA GLU A 211 1.42 18.37 9.88
C GLU A 211 0.70 17.76 8.68
N VAL A 212 0.54 18.57 7.63
CA VAL A 212 0.12 18.12 6.30
C VAL A 212 1.12 18.63 5.28
N PHE A 213 1.64 17.73 4.46
CA PHE A 213 2.51 18.10 3.34
C PHE A 213 2.26 17.19 2.13
N CYS A 214 2.74 17.62 0.98
CA CYS A 214 2.58 16.89 -0.27
C CYS A 214 3.92 16.64 -0.93
N VAL A 215 4.11 15.43 -1.46
CA VAL A 215 5.24 15.07 -2.31
C VAL A 215 4.71 14.76 -3.70
N SER A 216 5.19 15.50 -4.70
CA SER A 216 4.64 15.48 -6.05
C SER A 216 5.70 15.12 -7.09
N CYS A 217 5.25 14.51 -8.18
CA CYS A 217 6.04 14.34 -9.40
C CYS A 217 5.17 14.57 -10.63
N GLU A 218 5.78 14.73 -11.80
CA GLU A 218 5.04 14.79 -13.06
C GLU A 218 4.47 13.43 -13.40
N LYS A 219 3.24 13.40 -13.92
CA LYS A 219 2.62 12.17 -14.39
C LYS A 219 3.38 11.61 -15.59
N THR A 220 3.80 10.37 -15.49
CA THR A 220 4.49 9.65 -16.55
C THR A 220 3.69 8.41 -16.93
N GLY A 221 3.23 8.35 -18.18
CA GLY A 221 2.42 7.22 -18.68
C GLY A 221 1.07 7.07 -18.02
N GLY A 222 0.57 5.84 -18.01
CA GLY A 222 -0.70 5.45 -17.39
C GLY A 222 -0.55 4.84 -16.00
N SER A 223 -1.62 4.20 -15.53
CA SER A 223 -1.61 3.40 -14.31
C SER A 223 -0.97 2.04 -14.57
N TYR A 224 -0.06 1.60 -13.68
CA TYR A 224 0.61 0.31 -13.74
C TYR A 224 0.36 -0.48 -12.45
N SER A 225 0.21 -1.80 -12.59
CA SER A 225 0.06 -2.70 -11.45
C SER A 225 1.31 -2.67 -10.55
N GLY A 226 1.11 -2.76 -9.24
CA GLY A 226 2.19 -2.88 -8.26
C GLY A 226 2.86 -1.57 -7.83
N THR A 227 2.47 -0.41 -8.40
CA THR A 227 3.02 0.89 -7.97
C THR A 227 2.66 1.21 -6.53
N GLY A 228 1.44 0.88 -6.08
CA GLY A 228 1.01 0.99 -4.67
C GLY A 228 1.84 0.10 -3.75
N ASP A 229 2.02 -1.18 -4.12
CA ASP A 229 2.84 -2.12 -3.34
C ASP A 229 4.29 -1.65 -3.19
N LEU A 230 4.89 -1.15 -4.27
CA LEU A 230 6.24 -0.59 -4.24
C LEU A 230 6.32 0.64 -3.34
N PHE A 231 5.33 1.55 -3.45
CA PHE A 231 5.25 2.73 -2.62
C PHE A 231 5.15 2.37 -1.14
N ALA A 232 4.16 1.55 -0.77
CA ALA A 232 3.95 1.10 0.60
C ALA A 232 5.17 0.35 1.16
N SER A 233 5.83 -0.48 0.33
CA SER A 233 7.04 -1.23 0.73
C SER A 233 8.22 -0.31 1.04
N VAL A 234 8.46 0.72 0.22
CA VAL A 234 9.53 1.70 0.49
C VAL A 234 9.22 2.51 1.73
N VAL A 235 7.98 3.00 1.87
CA VAL A 235 7.54 3.76 3.05
C VAL A 235 7.70 2.92 4.31
N PHE A 236 7.18 1.70 4.30
CA PHE A 236 7.26 0.80 5.44
C PHE A 236 8.72 0.49 5.85
N SER A 237 9.56 0.23 4.84
CA SER A 237 10.97 -0.09 5.07
C SER A 237 11.75 1.09 5.65
N GLY A 238 11.55 2.30 5.10
CA GLY A 238 12.23 3.49 5.60
C GLY A 238 11.83 3.82 7.03
N LEU A 239 10.53 3.77 7.35
CA LEU A 239 10.05 3.97 8.71
C LEU A 239 10.60 2.92 9.69
N LEU A 240 10.68 1.64 9.28
CA LEU A 240 11.32 0.60 10.09
C LEU A 240 12.81 0.87 10.33
N ARG A 241 13.53 1.44 9.37
CA ARG A 241 14.93 1.85 9.57
C ARG A 241 15.07 3.04 10.50
N GLY A 242 14.01 3.81 10.72
CA GLY A 242 14.01 5.06 11.49
C GLY A 242 14.28 6.29 10.63
N ASP A 243 14.13 6.18 9.31
CA ASP A 243 14.21 7.32 8.38
C ASP A 243 13.03 8.28 8.63
N SER A 244 13.20 9.57 8.30
CA SER A 244 12.09 10.52 8.41
C SER A 244 10.97 10.18 7.43
N LEU A 245 9.72 10.41 7.82
CA LEU A 245 8.56 10.17 6.96
C LEU A 245 8.68 10.93 5.62
N LYS A 246 9.15 12.18 5.67
CA LYS A 246 9.32 13.02 4.48
C LYS A 246 10.38 12.47 3.52
N ASP A 247 11.54 12.07 4.05
CA ASP A 247 12.62 11.51 3.22
C ASP A 247 12.20 10.17 2.61
N THR A 248 11.51 9.34 3.39
CA THR A 248 11.00 8.05 2.96
C THR A 248 9.99 8.19 1.81
N VAL A 249 9.02 9.11 1.94
CA VAL A 249 8.04 9.35 0.87
C VAL A 249 8.71 9.95 -0.39
N ASN A 250 9.66 10.87 -0.22
CA ASN A 250 10.44 11.40 -1.35
C ASN A 250 11.21 10.29 -2.08
N LEU A 251 11.82 9.38 -1.33
CA LEU A 251 12.54 8.21 -1.89
C LEU A 251 11.57 7.31 -2.69
N ALA A 252 10.40 6.99 -2.13
CA ALA A 252 9.39 6.18 -2.79
C ALA A 252 8.92 6.81 -4.11
N VAL A 253 8.57 8.10 -4.09
CA VAL A 253 8.14 8.84 -5.28
C VAL A 253 9.24 8.86 -6.35
N LYS A 254 10.48 9.17 -5.98
CA LYS A 254 11.61 9.23 -6.91
C LYS A 254 11.91 7.86 -7.53
N PHE A 255 11.88 6.80 -6.71
CA PHE A 255 12.11 5.43 -7.16
C PHE A 255 11.06 4.98 -8.17
N ILE A 256 9.77 5.18 -7.86
CA ILE A 256 8.66 4.81 -8.75
C ILE A 256 8.70 5.64 -10.03
N GLN A 257 8.89 6.96 -9.94
CA GLN A 257 9.00 7.84 -11.11
C GLN A 257 10.10 7.40 -12.07
N THR A 258 11.28 7.09 -11.53
CA THR A 258 12.42 6.62 -12.34
C THR A 258 12.10 5.30 -13.04
N SER A 259 11.49 4.36 -12.32
CA SER A 259 11.08 3.07 -12.86
C SER A 259 9.98 3.19 -13.91
N LEU A 260 8.99 4.08 -13.69
CA LEU A 260 7.93 4.38 -14.66
C LEU A 260 8.48 4.99 -15.95
N CYS A 261 9.42 5.93 -15.87
CA CYS A 261 10.04 6.52 -17.06
C CYS A 261 10.70 5.46 -17.95
N GLU A 262 11.36 4.47 -17.38
CA GLU A 262 11.93 3.35 -18.15
C GLU A 262 10.86 2.43 -18.70
N THR A 263 9.87 2.07 -17.90
CA THR A 263 8.75 1.20 -18.28
C THR A 263 7.99 1.73 -19.50
N VAL A 264 7.67 3.02 -19.48
CA VAL A 264 6.98 3.69 -20.59
C VAL A 264 7.83 3.70 -21.86
N LYS A 265 9.14 3.98 -21.74
CA LYS A 265 10.09 3.95 -22.90
C LYS A 265 10.17 2.57 -23.53
N LEU A 266 10.06 1.51 -22.74
CA LEU A 266 10.10 0.12 -23.20
C LEU A 266 8.75 -0.38 -23.74
N GLY A 267 7.67 0.38 -23.56
CA GLY A 267 6.33 -0.03 -24.00
C GLY A 267 5.77 -1.24 -23.25
N ILE A 268 6.18 -1.43 -21.99
CA ILE A 268 5.72 -2.56 -21.15
C ILE A 268 4.22 -2.44 -20.88
N HIS A 269 3.51 -3.57 -20.95
CA HIS A 269 2.08 -3.60 -20.69
C HIS A 269 1.78 -3.34 -19.21
N ARG A 270 0.73 -2.56 -18.92
CA ARG A 270 0.37 -2.14 -17.56
C ARG A 270 0.27 -3.27 -16.53
N ASN A 271 -0.18 -4.46 -16.95
CA ASN A 271 -0.38 -5.61 -16.07
C ASN A 271 0.92 -6.34 -15.72
N GLU A 272 2.00 -6.09 -16.47
CA GLU A 272 3.33 -6.62 -16.12
C GLU A 272 3.98 -5.86 -14.97
N GLY A 273 3.48 -4.65 -14.65
CA GLY A 273 4.06 -3.77 -13.65
C GLY A 273 5.19 -2.90 -14.21
N ILE A 274 5.93 -2.25 -13.32
CA ILE A 274 7.00 -1.32 -13.70
C ILE A 274 8.39 -1.98 -13.60
N GLU A 275 9.34 -1.50 -14.41
CA GLU A 275 10.74 -1.96 -14.47
C GLU A 275 11.55 -1.43 -13.27
N PHE A 276 11.26 -1.90 -12.07
CA PHE A 276 11.86 -1.39 -10.85
C PHE A 276 13.16 -2.08 -10.45
N GLU A 277 13.39 -3.32 -10.87
CA GLU A 277 14.51 -4.16 -10.44
C GLU A 277 15.86 -3.51 -10.72
N LYS A 278 16.01 -2.85 -11.87
CA LYS A 278 17.24 -2.13 -12.25
C LYS A 278 17.51 -0.90 -11.37
N HIS A 279 16.47 -0.39 -10.73
CA HIS A 279 16.51 0.81 -9.92
C HIS A 279 16.60 0.54 -8.42
N LEU A 280 16.55 -0.72 -7.98
CA LEU A 280 16.64 -1.11 -6.56
C LEU A 280 17.84 -0.51 -5.83
N LYS A 281 18.97 -0.27 -6.54
CA LYS A 281 20.13 0.40 -5.96
C LYS A 281 19.86 1.83 -5.42
N MET A 282 18.76 2.46 -5.84
CA MET A 282 18.36 3.78 -5.31
C MET A 282 17.87 3.71 -3.87
N LEU A 283 17.53 2.51 -3.38
CA LEU A 283 16.98 2.25 -2.06
C LEU A 283 18.06 1.90 -1.01
N LEU A 284 19.33 1.78 -1.43
CA LEU A 284 20.48 1.52 -0.55
C LEU A 284 20.88 2.82 0.27
#